data_b35cd07349a516fd2561e49e0ad00945
#
_entry.id   b35cd07349a516fd2561e49e0ad00945
#
_cell.length_a   1.000
_cell.length_b   1.000
_cell.length_c   1.000
_cell.angle_alpha   90.00
_cell.angle_beta   90.00
_cell.angle_gamma   90.00
#
_symmetry.space_group_name_H-M   'P 1'
#
loop_
_entity.id
_entity.type
_entity.pdbx_description
1 polymer ?
#
loop_
_entity_poly.entity_id
_entity_poly.type
_entity_poly.pdbx_seq_one_letter_code
_entity_poly.pdbx_strand_id
1 'polypeptide(L)'
;QARQAELRENLGDEITALGEQLSSMEESETELDSAVRSLRAELVAINAREKEWEPEEILPETIILPSSAPITSGWGRRWHPILKTMRMHYGTDFDGERGSPVWAAHQGVVETATYMKDFGRVIVLDHGNGFSTLYAHLNKIRVKYGDVVRQGQRIGDIGSTGISTGPNLHFEMLVDHLLRNPKKYLPY
;
A
#
# COMPACT_ATOMS: atom_id res chain seq x y z
N GLN A 1 -54.28 -12.47 23.58
CA GLN A 1 -54.23 -13.14 22.27
C GLN A 1 -53.95 -12.14 21.12
N ALA A 2 -54.66 -11.00 21.05
CA ALA A 2 -54.45 -9.99 19.99
C ALA A 2 -53.00 -9.44 19.95
N ARG A 3 -52.43 -9.08 21.11
CA ARG A 3 -51.05 -8.56 21.21
C ARG A 3 -49.97 -9.57 20.80
N GLN A 4 -50.26 -10.87 20.98
CA GLN A 4 -49.30 -11.92 20.51
C GLN A 4 -49.40 -12.15 19.00
N ALA A 5 -50.57 -11.92 18.39
CA ALA A 5 -50.74 -12.00 16.95
C ALA A 5 -50.01 -10.84 16.25
N GLU A 6 -50.19 -9.62 16.74
CA GLU A 6 -49.51 -8.41 16.27
C GLU A 6 -47.97 -8.51 16.39
N LEU A 7 -47.46 -9.07 17.50
CA LEU A 7 -46.01 -9.29 17.69
C LEU A 7 -45.47 -10.32 16.72
N ARG A 8 -46.25 -11.35 16.37
CA ARG A 8 -45.84 -12.36 15.38
C ARG A 8 -45.85 -11.82 13.95
N GLU A 9 -46.79 -10.95 13.63
CA GLU A 9 -46.89 -10.29 12.34
C GLU A 9 -45.67 -9.35 12.14
N ASN A 10 -45.40 -8.46 13.10
CA ASN A 10 -44.23 -7.56 13.08
C ASN A 10 -42.92 -8.32 12.99
N LEU A 11 -42.77 -9.42 13.72
CA LEU A 11 -41.56 -10.26 13.67
C LEU A 11 -41.41 -10.96 12.30
N GLY A 12 -42.52 -11.37 11.68
CA GLY A 12 -42.57 -11.94 10.34
C GLY A 12 -42.09 -10.95 9.29
N ASP A 13 -42.56 -9.70 9.36
CA ASP A 13 -42.16 -8.62 8.47
C ASP A 13 -40.67 -8.28 8.64
N GLU A 14 -40.18 -8.23 9.88
CA GLU A 14 -38.76 -7.98 10.18
C GLU A 14 -37.85 -9.10 9.66
N ILE A 15 -38.25 -10.36 9.80
CA ILE A 15 -37.51 -11.52 9.25
C ILE A 15 -37.49 -11.47 7.72
N THR A 16 -38.57 -11.06 7.08
CA THR A 16 -38.63 -10.94 5.61
C THR A 16 -37.70 -9.83 5.13
N ALA A 17 -37.73 -8.66 5.77
CA ALA A 17 -36.86 -7.55 5.44
C ALA A 17 -35.35 -7.88 5.62
N LEU A 18 -35.02 -8.59 6.72
CA LEU A 18 -33.64 -9.06 6.95
C LEU A 18 -33.22 -10.11 5.90
N GLY A 19 -34.13 -10.96 5.43
CA GLY A 19 -33.88 -11.92 4.37
C GLY A 19 -33.55 -11.24 3.04
N GLU A 20 -34.29 -10.19 2.69
CA GLU A 20 -34.05 -9.38 1.49
C GLU A 20 -32.69 -8.65 1.59
N GLN A 21 -32.33 -8.08 2.74
CA GLN A 21 -31.04 -7.46 2.98
C GLN A 21 -29.90 -8.47 2.86
N LEU A 22 -30.05 -9.66 3.41
CA LEU A 22 -29.06 -10.72 3.31
C LEU A 22 -28.82 -11.13 1.85
N SER A 23 -29.88 -11.33 1.08
CA SER A 23 -29.78 -11.65 -0.35
C SER A 23 -29.06 -10.57 -1.15
N SER A 24 -29.36 -9.30 -0.89
CA SER A 24 -28.68 -8.16 -1.53
C SER A 24 -27.19 -8.08 -1.15
N MET A 25 -26.85 -8.42 0.08
CA MET A 25 -25.43 -8.49 0.52
C MET A 25 -24.68 -9.64 -0.15
N GLU A 26 -25.29 -10.81 -0.31
CA GLU A 26 -24.70 -11.96 -1.01
C GLU A 26 -24.48 -11.66 -2.50
N GLU A 27 -25.42 -10.96 -3.16
CA GLU A 27 -25.23 -10.50 -4.55
C GLU A 27 -24.05 -9.53 -4.66
N SER A 28 -23.95 -8.57 -3.74
CA SER A 28 -22.83 -7.61 -3.70
C SER A 28 -21.48 -8.29 -3.44
N GLU A 29 -21.44 -9.33 -2.60
CA GLU A 29 -20.22 -10.12 -2.34
C GLU A 29 -19.77 -10.87 -3.60
N THR A 30 -20.72 -11.44 -4.36
CA THR A 30 -20.39 -12.14 -5.62
C THR A 30 -19.89 -11.20 -6.71
N GLU A 31 -20.46 -9.98 -6.80
CA GLU A 31 -19.98 -8.94 -7.72
C GLU A 31 -18.57 -8.48 -7.36
N LEU A 32 -18.30 -8.25 -6.06
CA LEU A 32 -16.99 -7.86 -5.56
C LEU A 32 -15.94 -8.94 -5.84
N ASP A 33 -16.26 -10.21 -5.60
CA ASP A 33 -15.40 -11.34 -5.91
C ASP A 33 -15.09 -11.47 -7.40
N SER A 34 -16.06 -11.17 -8.26
CA SER A 34 -15.89 -11.13 -9.72
C SER A 34 -14.94 -10.00 -10.13
N ALA A 35 -15.15 -8.80 -9.58
CA ALA A 35 -14.29 -7.64 -9.84
C ALA A 35 -12.84 -7.88 -9.36
N VAL A 36 -12.67 -8.48 -8.19
CA VAL A 36 -11.34 -8.86 -7.66
C VAL A 36 -10.64 -9.89 -8.56
N ARG A 37 -11.38 -10.86 -9.09
CA ARG A 37 -10.82 -11.84 -10.05
C ARG A 37 -10.40 -11.19 -11.35
N SER A 38 -11.22 -10.26 -11.88
CA SER A 38 -10.90 -9.52 -13.10
C SER A 38 -9.65 -8.65 -12.92
N LEU A 39 -9.58 -7.87 -11.84
CA LEU A 39 -8.41 -7.06 -11.52
C LEU A 39 -7.13 -7.89 -11.31
N ARG A 40 -7.25 -9.08 -10.71
CA ARG A 40 -6.12 -10.01 -10.59
C ARG A 40 -5.65 -10.54 -11.94
N ALA A 41 -6.55 -10.82 -12.86
CA ALA A 41 -6.22 -11.26 -14.21
C ALA A 41 -5.53 -10.14 -15.00
N GLU A 42 -6.02 -8.91 -14.88
CA GLU A 42 -5.36 -7.73 -15.46
C GLU A 42 -3.96 -7.51 -14.88
N LEU A 43 -3.81 -7.62 -13.57
CA LEU A 43 -2.51 -7.50 -12.91
C LEU A 43 -1.52 -8.58 -13.41
N VAL A 44 -1.99 -9.81 -13.61
CA VAL A 44 -1.17 -10.89 -14.18
C VAL A 44 -0.79 -10.59 -15.64
N ALA A 45 -1.72 -10.06 -16.44
CA ALA A 45 -1.46 -9.67 -17.82
C ALA A 45 -0.47 -8.49 -17.93
N ILE A 46 -0.59 -7.50 -17.04
CA ILE A 46 0.34 -6.39 -16.91
C ILE A 46 1.73 -6.92 -16.51
N ASN A 47 1.83 -7.75 -15.49
CA ASN A 47 3.09 -8.36 -15.04
C ASN A 47 3.73 -9.26 -16.11
N ALA A 48 2.95 -9.87 -17.00
CA ALA A 48 3.48 -10.65 -18.13
C ALA A 48 4.09 -9.74 -19.22
N ARG A 49 3.50 -8.54 -19.44
CA ARG A 49 4.06 -7.52 -20.33
C ARG A 49 5.33 -6.88 -19.77
N GLU A 50 5.50 -6.83 -18.45
CA GLU A 50 6.70 -6.33 -17.77
C GLU A 50 7.99 -7.09 -18.13
N LYS A 51 7.87 -8.31 -18.63
CA LYS A 51 9.03 -9.14 -18.99
C LYS A 51 9.75 -8.65 -20.26
N GLU A 52 9.08 -7.80 -21.05
CA GLU A 52 9.60 -7.24 -22.32
C GLU A 52 9.97 -5.75 -22.23
N TRP A 53 9.76 -5.12 -21.04
CA TRP A 53 9.97 -3.67 -20.90
C TRP A 53 11.25 -3.38 -20.12
N GLU A 54 12.17 -2.63 -20.77
CA GLU A 54 13.43 -2.17 -20.17
C GLU A 54 13.24 -0.72 -19.68
N PRO A 55 13.31 -0.45 -18.35
CA PRO A 55 13.01 0.85 -17.75
C PRO A 55 14.13 1.91 -17.86
N GLU A 56 15.17 1.69 -18.66
CA GLU A 56 16.38 2.51 -18.64
C GLU A 56 16.17 3.99 -18.98
N GLU A 57 15.10 4.35 -19.71
CA GLU A 57 14.85 5.74 -20.12
C GLU A 57 14.08 6.59 -19.09
N ILE A 58 13.39 6.00 -18.12
CA ILE A 58 12.48 6.73 -17.21
C ILE A 58 13.10 6.95 -15.82
N LEU A 59 13.98 6.05 -15.42
CA LEU A 59 14.59 6.13 -14.09
C LEU A 59 15.76 7.12 -14.05
N PRO A 60 15.85 7.92 -12.96
CA PRO A 60 16.99 8.82 -12.79
C PRO A 60 18.30 8.02 -12.67
N GLU A 61 19.40 8.59 -13.17
CA GLU A 61 20.73 7.96 -13.13
C GLU A 61 21.19 7.58 -11.71
N THR A 62 20.63 8.21 -10.69
CA THR A 62 21.03 7.96 -9.30
C THR A 62 19.81 7.96 -8.38
N ILE A 63 19.55 6.83 -7.73
CA ILE A 63 18.61 6.69 -6.62
C ILE A 63 19.42 6.32 -5.38
N ILE A 64 19.16 6.95 -4.24
CA ILE A 64 19.84 6.61 -2.99
C ILE A 64 18.98 5.76 -2.07
N LEU A 65 19.60 5.10 -1.10
CA LEU A 65 18.89 4.38 -0.05
C LEU A 65 18.04 5.36 0.77
N PRO A 66 16.73 5.07 0.99
CA PRO A 66 15.85 5.93 1.78
C PRO A 66 16.12 5.88 3.28
N SER A 67 16.94 4.94 3.73
CA SER A 67 17.35 4.76 5.13
C SER A 67 18.73 4.09 5.21
N SER A 68 19.47 4.36 6.30
CA SER A 68 20.68 3.61 6.66
C SER A 68 20.38 2.31 7.40
N ALA A 69 19.12 2.03 7.69
CA ALA A 69 18.72 0.80 8.36
C ALA A 69 18.93 -0.44 7.45
N PRO A 70 19.20 -1.61 8.03
CA PRO A 70 19.36 -2.83 7.24
C PRO A 70 18.04 -3.25 6.58
N ILE A 71 18.16 -3.83 5.37
CA ILE A 71 17.04 -4.43 4.68
C ILE A 71 16.77 -5.81 5.28
N THR A 72 15.53 -6.02 5.70
CA THR A 72 15.09 -7.28 6.34
C THR A 72 14.07 -8.04 5.53
N SER A 73 13.34 -7.37 4.64
CA SER A 73 12.37 -8.03 3.77
C SER A 73 12.34 -7.38 2.39
N GLY A 74 12.41 -8.21 1.37
CA GLY A 74 12.40 -7.77 -0.03
C GLY A 74 11.06 -8.03 -0.72
N TRP A 75 11.03 -7.67 -2.01
CA TRP A 75 9.96 -7.92 -2.94
C TRP A 75 9.68 -9.41 -3.14
N GLY A 76 8.40 -9.78 -3.20
CA GLY A 76 7.99 -11.13 -3.56
C GLY A 76 6.87 -11.71 -2.72
N ARG A 77 6.40 -12.90 -3.13
CA ARG A 77 5.37 -13.63 -2.37
C ARG A 77 5.95 -14.16 -1.08
N ARG A 78 5.33 -13.78 0.04
CA ARG A 78 5.74 -14.24 1.37
C ARG A 78 4.54 -14.48 2.28
N TRP A 79 4.75 -15.26 3.34
CA TRP A 79 3.78 -15.39 4.42
C TRP A 79 3.67 -14.05 5.16
N HIS A 80 2.45 -13.51 5.22
CA HIS A 80 2.23 -12.24 5.92
C HIS A 80 2.10 -12.51 7.43
N PRO A 81 3.01 -11.96 8.27
CA PRO A 81 3.11 -12.34 9.69
C PRO A 81 1.87 -11.97 10.51
N ILE A 82 1.18 -10.89 10.15
CA ILE A 82 -0.03 -10.40 10.83
C ILE A 82 -1.28 -11.06 10.26
N LEU A 83 -1.45 -11.01 8.92
CA LEU A 83 -2.66 -11.50 8.26
C LEU A 83 -2.70 -13.03 8.08
N LYS A 84 -1.59 -13.73 8.39
CA LYS A 84 -1.46 -15.20 8.33
C LYS A 84 -1.90 -15.80 6.99
N THR A 85 -1.56 -15.14 5.89
CA THR A 85 -1.84 -15.57 4.52
C THR A 85 -0.65 -15.32 3.62
N MET A 86 -0.56 -16.06 2.50
CA MET A 86 0.42 -15.79 1.45
C MET A 86 0.04 -14.50 0.71
N ARG A 87 0.90 -13.49 0.77
CA ARG A 87 0.72 -12.21 0.08
C ARG A 87 1.95 -11.80 -0.71
N MET A 88 1.72 -11.04 -1.75
CA MET A 88 2.78 -10.33 -2.46
C MET A 88 3.22 -9.14 -1.62
N HIS A 89 4.52 -8.98 -1.44
CA HIS A 89 5.17 -7.82 -0.87
C HIS A 89 5.71 -6.96 -2.01
N TYR A 90 5.15 -5.78 -2.17
CA TYR A 90 5.44 -4.89 -3.30
C TYR A 90 6.52 -3.85 -3.00
N GLY A 91 7.30 -4.05 -1.95
CA GLY A 91 8.32 -3.12 -1.52
C GLY A 91 9.55 -3.80 -0.94
N THR A 92 10.34 -2.97 -0.26
CA THR A 92 11.49 -3.36 0.55
C THR A 92 11.34 -2.77 1.94
N ASP A 93 11.49 -3.60 2.97
CA ASP A 93 11.40 -3.18 4.36
C ASP A 93 12.81 -2.97 4.93
N PHE A 94 13.01 -1.81 5.55
CA PHE A 94 14.23 -1.41 6.26
C PHE A 94 13.93 -1.38 7.77
N ASP A 95 14.43 -2.33 8.54
CA ASP A 95 14.25 -2.38 9.98
C ASP A 95 15.20 -1.42 10.69
N GLY A 96 14.64 -0.47 11.42
CA GLY A 96 15.40 0.54 12.12
C GLY A 96 14.74 1.00 13.41
N GLU A 97 15.46 1.72 14.23
CA GLU A 97 14.91 2.29 15.45
C GLU A 97 13.82 3.32 15.14
N ARG A 98 12.78 3.36 15.98
CA ARG A 98 11.75 4.39 15.91
C ARG A 98 12.36 5.77 16.00
N GLY A 99 12.10 6.63 15.01
CA GLY A 99 12.64 7.99 14.93
C GLY A 99 13.90 8.11 14.09
N SER A 100 14.49 7.00 13.61
CA SER A 100 15.57 7.02 12.62
C SER A 100 15.17 7.79 11.37
N PRO A 101 16.08 8.52 10.74
CA PRO A 101 15.74 9.37 9.60
C PRO A 101 15.33 8.56 8.36
N VAL A 102 14.35 9.10 7.66
CA VAL A 102 13.93 8.65 6.32
C VAL A 102 14.21 9.79 5.35
N TRP A 103 14.95 9.46 4.27
CA TRP A 103 15.36 10.43 3.26
C TRP A 103 14.65 10.20 1.93
N ALA A 104 14.45 11.29 1.17
CA ALA A 104 13.96 11.22 -0.20
C ALA A 104 14.99 10.47 -1.08
N ALA A 105 14.59 9.36 -1.67
CA ALA A 105 15.46 8.53 -2.52
C ALA A 105 15.91 9.27 -3.79
N HIS A 106 15.10 10.21 -4.26
CA HIS A 106 15.41 11.14 -5.33
C HIS A 106 14.71 12.48 -5.09
N GLN A 107 15.08 13.54 -5.80
CA GLN A 107 14.38 14.83 -5.76
C GLN A 107 12.98 14.69 -6.32
N GLY A 108 12.04 15.51 -5.87
CA GLY A 108 10.66 15.46 -6.37
C GLY A 108 9.71 16.38 -5.62
N VAL A 109 8.43 16.20 -5.88
CA VAL A 109 7.32 16.92 -5.24
C VAL A 109 6.54 15.94 -4.37
N VAL A 110 6.13 16.37 -3.19
CA VAL A 110 5.27 15.57 -2.31
C VAL A 110 3.86 15.51 -2.88
N GLU A 111 3.48 14.37 -3.42
CA GLU A 111 2.14 14.08 -3.94
C GLU A 111 1.17 13.65 -2.82
N THR A 112 1.69 12.98 -1.80
CA THR A 112 0.89 12.53 -0.66
C THR A 112 1.70 12.63 0.63
N ALA A 113 1.06 13.15 1.70
CA ALA A 113 1.61 13.17 3.05
C ALA A 113 0.44 13.02 4.04
N THR A 114 0.05 11.77 4.38
CA THR A 114 -1.19 11.50 5.11
C THR A 114 -1.09 10.22 5.96
N TYR A 115 -2.22 9.80 6.51
CA TYR A 115 -2.39 8.51 7.17
C TYR A 115 -3.34 7.61 6.36
N MET A 116 -2.87 6.42 5.98
CA MET A 116 -3.66 5.37 5.32
C MET A 116 -3.73 4.13 6.23
N LYS A 117 -4.88 3.46 6.25
CA LYS A 117 -5.15 2.35 7.20
C LYS A 117 -4.04 1.30 7.23
N ASP A 118 -3.59 0.84 6.06
CA ASP A 118 -2.63 -0.27 5.95
C ASP A 118 -1.18 0.22 6.03
N PHE A 119 -0.85 1.31 5.36
CA PHE A 119 0.48 1.93 5.32
C PHE A 119 0.82 2.78 6.56
N GLY A 120 -0.17 3.13 7.37
CA GLY A 120 0.01 4.08 8.46
C GLY A 120 0.30 5.49 7.94
N ARG A 121 1.24 6.21 8.56
CA ARG A 121 1.74 7.47 8.02
C ARG A 121 2.58 7.19 6.79
N VAL A 122 2.20 7.82 5.69
CA VAL A 122 2.76 7.58 4.36
C VAL A 122 3.10 8.89 3.66
N ILE A 123 4.19 8.86 2.91
CA ILE A 123 4.59 9.90 1.97
C ILE A 123 4.70 9.25 0.59
N VAL A 124 4.20 9.93 -0.43
CA VAL A 124 4.47 9.62 -1.83
C VAL A 124 5.17 10.83 -2.46
N LEU A 125 6.28 10.58 -3.12
CA LEU A 125 7.01 11.58 -3.90
C LEU A 125 6.83 11.29 -5.39
N ASP A 126 6.40 12.30 -6.13
CA ASP A 126 6.49 12.33 -7.59
C ASP A 126 7.84 12.91 -8.00
N HIS A 127 8.59 12.14 -8.77
CA HIS A 127 9.91 12.51 -9.26
C HIS A 127 9.89 13.00 -10.72
N GLY A 128 8.70 13.03 -11.33
CA GLY A 128 8.50 13.31 -12.76
C GLY A 128 8.69 12.07 -13.64
N ASN A 129 8.38 12.22 -14.93
CA ASN A 129 8.53 11.19 -15.96
C ASN A 129 7.89 9.84 -15.59
N GLY A 130 6.76 9.84 -14.85
CA GLY A 130 6.08 8.61 -14.42
C GLY A 130 6.78 7.83 -13.29
N PHE A 131 7.86 8.37 -12.70
CA PHE A 131 8.56 7.75 -11.58
C PHE A 131 8.09 8.33 -10.25
N SER A 132 7.72 7.47 -9.29
CA SER A 132 7.37 7.87 -7.93
C SER A 132 7.86 6.86 -6.89
N THR A 133 7.98 7.32 -5.64
CA THR A 133 8.35 6.49 -4.49
C THR A 133 7.41 6.68 -3.32
N LEU A 134 7.16 5.57 -2.58
CA LEU A 134 6.30 5.54 -1.40
C LEU A 134 7.10 5.15 -0.16
N TYR A 135 6.84 5.84 0.94
CA TYR A 135 7.49 5.68 2.25
C TYR A 135 6.41 5.48 3.30
N ALA A 136 6.30 4.30 3.89
CA ALA A 136 5.23 3.96 4.82
C ALA A 136 5.71 3.55 6.21
N HIS A 137 4.74 3.29 7.10
CA HIS A 137 4.89 2.96 8.52
C HIS A 137 5.59 4.04 9.35
N LEU A 138 5.60 5.29 8.87
CA LEU A 138 6.35 6.38 9.48
C LEU A 138 5.85 6.71 10.89
N ASN A 139 6.78 7.10 11.77
CA ASN A 139 6.48 7.68 13.07
C ASN A 139 6.11 9.16 12.94
N LYS A 140 6.80 9.88 12.06
CA LYS A 140 6.57 11.31 11.82
C LYS A 140 6.75 11.62 10.33
N ILE A 141 5.81 12.38 9.79
CA ILE A 141 5.92 13.05 8.48
C ILE A 141 6.53 14.44 8.73
N ARG A 142 7.53 14.84 7.94
CA ARG A 142 8.25 16.12 8.07
C ARG A 142 8.02 17.07 6.90
N VAL A 143 7.22 16.66 5.94
CA VAL A 143 6.87 17.39 4.72
C VAL A 143 5.36 17.39 4.55
N LYS A 144 4.83 18.23 3.66
CA LYS A 144 3.40 18.33 3.34
C LYS A 144 3.19 18.27 1.84
N TYR A 145 1.97 18.00 1.41
CA TYR A 145 1.55 18.03 0.03
C TYR A 145 2.05 19.31 -0.68
N GLY A 146 2.63 19.15 -1.86
CA GLY A 146 3.16 20.20 -2.70
C GLY A 146 4.57 20.70 -2.34
N ASP A 147 5.19 20.21 -1.25
CA ASP A 147 6.59 20.57 -0.94
C ASP A 147 7.53 19.99 -1.99
N VAL A 148 8.49 20.78 -2.45
CA VAL A 148 9.59 20.32 -3.28
C VAL A 148 10.72 19.81 -2.38
N VAL A 149 11.16 18.59 -2.59
CA VAL A 149 12.23 17.96 -1.81
C VAL A 149 13.45 17.65 -2.68
N ARG A 150 14.62 17.75 -2.08
CA ARG A 150 15.89 17.34 -2.72
C ARG A 150 16.18 15.88 -2.40
N GLN A 151 16.92 15.20 -3.26
CA GLN A 151 17.51 13.90 -2.95
C GLN A 151 18.30 13.97 -1.63
N GLY A 152 18.13 12.99 -0.75
CA GLY A 152 18.79 12.96 0.57
C GLY A 152 18.17 13.89 1.61
N GLN A 153 17.16 14.68 1.27
CA GLN A 153 16.42 15.47 2.26
C GLN A 153 15.66 14.56 3.21
N ARG A 154 15.75 14.80 4.53
CA ARG A 154 14.95 14.09 5.53
C ARG A 154 13.48 14.47 5.38
N ILE A 155 12.64 13.49 5.03
CA ILE A 155 11.20 13.67 4.79
C ILE A 155 10.33 13.05 5.90
N GLY A 156 10.89 12.11 6.67
CA GLY A 156 10.16 11.44 7.73
C GLY A 156 11.06 10.74 8.72
N ASP A 157 10.44 9.99 9.62
CA ASP A 157 11.11 9.19 10.64
C ASP A 157 10.52 7.77 10.64
N ILE A 158 11.37 6.74 10.78
CA ILE A 158 10.95 5.34 10.90
C ILE A 158 9.99 5.17 12.07
N GLY A 159 8.94 4.40 11.86
CA GLY A 159 7.93 4.08 12.86
C GLY A 159 7.37 2.68 12.74
N SER A 160 6.17 2.49 13.30
CA SER A 160 5.42 1.23 13.27
C SER A 160 3.92 1.55 13.21
N THR A 161 3.53 2.44 12.31
CA THR A 161 2.11 2.82 12.13
C THR A 161 1.49 1.99 11.01
N GLY A 162 0.14 1.81 11.06
CA GLY A 162 -0.55 0.92 10.12
C GLY A 162 -0.32 -0.57 10.43
N ILE A 163 -0.27 -1.41 9.40
CA ILE A 163 -0.06 -2.87 9.54
C ILE A 163 1.43 -3.18 9.53
N SER A 164 2.07 -3.10 10.68
CA SER A 164 3.50 -3.33 10.88
C SER A 164 3.75 -4.20 12.11
N THR A 165 4.74 -5.09 12.06
CA THR A 165 5.16 -5.95 13.18
C THR A 165 6.13 -5.30 14.14
N GLY A 166 6.76 -4.20 13.75
CA GLY A 166 7.77 -3.48 14.51
C GLY A 166 8.23 -2.22 13.77
N PRO A 167 9.17 -1.47 14.37
CA PRO A 167 9.66 -0.26 13.71
C PRO A 167 10.42 -0.58 12.44
N ASN A 168 9.87 -0.15 11.29
CA ASN A 168 10.47 -0.28 9.97
C ASN A 168 10.06 0.87 9.05
N LEU A 169 10.76 1.01 7.94
CA LEU A 169 10.33 1.74 6.76
C LEU A 169 9.95 0.73 5.70
N HIS A 170 8.70 0.79 5.22
CA HIS A 170 8.30 0.12 4.00
C HIS A 170 8.46 1.09 2.82
N PHE A 171 9.23 0.67 1.82
CA PHE A 171 9.60 1.48 0.66
C PHE A 171 9.16 0.82 -0.64
N GLU A 172 8.39 1.55 -1.46
CA GLU A 172 7.98 1.10 -2.79
C GLU A 172 8.47 2.03 -3.88
N MET A 173 8.65 1.49 -5.07
CA MET A 173 8.96 2.23 -6.29
C MET A 173 7.87 1.96 -7.34
N LEU A 174 7.43 3.02 -7.99
CA LEU A 174 6.45 2.97 -9.08
C LEU A 174 7.05 3.63 -10.33
N VAL A 175 6.89 2.96 -11.45
CA VAL A 175 7.26 3.51 -12.76
C VAL A 175 6.04 3.31 -13.66
N ASP A 176 5.54 4.40 -14.27
CA ASP A 176 4.30 4.43 -15.03
C ASP A 176 3.12 3.82 -14.26
N HIS A 177 3.01 4.21 -12.98
CA HIS A 177 2.00 3.70 -12.03
C HIS A 177 2.11 2.20 -11.71
N LEU A 178 3.14 1.50 -12.20
CA LEU A 178 3.38 0.09 -11.94
C LEU A 178 4.42 -0.09 -10.84
N LEU A 179 4.11 -0.93 -9.87
CA LEU A 179 5.01 -1.28 -8.78
C LEU A 179 6.23 -2.04 -9.32
N ARG A 180 7.43 -1.63 -8.93
CA ARG A 180 8.71 -2.22 -9.33
C ARG A 180 9.46 -2.74 -8.11
N ASN A 181 10.28 -3.77 -8.33
CA ASN A 181 11.13 -4.31 -7.28
C ASN A 181 12.27 -3.32 -6.95
N PRO A 182 12.26 -2.66 -5.77
CA PRO A 182 13.25 -1.64 -5.44
C PRO A 182 14.68 -2.17 -5.45
N LYS A 183 14.87 -3.46 -5.15
CA LYS A 183 16.19 -4.10 -5.11
C LYS A 183 16.94 -4.05 -6.43
N LYS A 184 16.25 -3.87 -7.56
CA LYS A 184 16.91 -3.77 -8.87
C LYS A 184 17.55 -2.41 -9.13
N TYR A 185 17.19 -1.38 -8.35
CA TYR A 185 17.51 0.02 -8.63
C TYR A 185 18.23 0.73 -7.49
N LEU A 186 18.10 0.23 -6.27
CA LEU A 186 18.79 0.78 -5.11
C LEU A 186 20.27 0.35 -5.10
N PRO A 187 21.20 1.23 -4.71
CA PRO A 187 22.61 0.90 -4.55
C PRO A 187 22.81 0.00 -3.32
N TYR A 188 23.30 -1.22 -3.52
CA TYR A 188 23.65 -2.17 -2.46
C TYR A 188 25.15 -2.42 -2.40
#